data_c2161aa4a0edbc7d7aa2702a4cd0ee77
#
_entry.id   c2161aa4a0edbc7d7aa2702a4cd0ee77
#
_cell.length_a   1.000
_cell.length_b   1.000
_cell.length_c   1.000
_cell.angle_alpha   90.00
_cell.angle_beta   90.00
_cell.angle_gamma   90.00
#
_symmetry.space_group_name_H-M   'P 1'
#
loop_
_entity.id
_entity.type
_entity.pdbx_description
1 polymer ?
#
loop_
_entity_poly.entity_id
_entity_poly.type
_entity_poly.pdbx_seq_one_letter_code
_entity_poly.pdbx_strand_id
1 'polypeptide(L)'
;MTRSILITGCSSGIGHDAAHGLARAGWRVFATCRAEADCARLRDEGLESFALDYTDAASIRTALDEALSRTGGTLDALFNNGAFGCPGAVEDLPTDALREIFETNLFGYHELTRLVIPVMRAQGHGRIVNCSSVLGLVPLHWRGAYVATKFALEGLTDVLRLEMADTAIKVILIEPGPITSKIRVNSIPHFERWVNWQESPRRAQYESTLLKRLYEKRGPDRFELPASAVTAKLIRALEADRPAPRYFVTTPTYLMNIARRILPTRALDALIRRG
;
A
#
# COMPACT_ATOMS: atom_id res chain seq x y z
N MET A 1 26.75 8.06 7.82
CA MET A 1 26.16 6.69 7.78
C MET A 1 25.21 6.59 6.59
N THR A 2 25.10 5.42 5.97
CA THR A 2 24.13 5.19 4.88
C THR A 2 22.72 5.17 5.45
N ARG A 3 21.80 5.95 4.88
CA ARG A 3 20.39 5.99 5.32
C ARG A 3 19.73 4.63 5.11
N SER A 4 18.92 4.20 6.07
CA SER A 4 18.26 2.90 6.10
C SER A 4 16.74 3.02 5.93
N ILE A 5 16.14 2.03 5.25
CA ILE A 5 14.70 1.95 5.06
C ILE A 5 14.18 0.50 5.19
N LEU A 6 13.09 0.33 5.90
CA LEU A 6 12.31 -0.90 5.92
C LEU A 6 11.15 -0.77 4.93
N ILE A 7 11.04 -1.71 3.98
CA ILE A 7 9.98 -1.74 2.96
C ILE A 7 9.20 -3.03 3.07
N THR A 8 7.88 -2.95 3.10
CA THR A 8 7.01 -4.13 3.18
C THR A 8 6.38 -4.49 1.84
N GLY A 9 6.09 -5.78 1.65
CA GLY A 9 5.46 -6.26 0.42
C GLY A 9 6.34 -6.20 -0.82
N CYS A 10 7.61 -6.61 -0.68
CA CYS A 10 8.62 -6.52 -1.75
C CYS A 10 8.64 -7.72 -2.71
N SER A 11 7.73 -8.69 -2.56
CA SER A 11 7.69 -9.86 -3.45
C SER A 11 7.41 -9.53 -4.92
N SER A 12 6.79 -8.38 -5.22
CA SER A 12 6.49 -7.93 -6.58
C SER A 12 6.04 -6.47 -6.65
N GLY A 13 5.87 -5.95 -7.87
CA GLY A 13 5.23 -4.66 -8.12
C GLY A 13 5.92 -3.48 -7.45
N ILE A 14 5.16 -2.62 -6.78
CA ILE A 14 5.66 -1.37 -6.19
C ILE A 14 6.76 -1.62 -5.16
N GLY A 15 6.57 -2.56 -4.24
CA GLY A 15 7.58 -2.84 -3.19
C GLY A 15 8.89 -3.37 -3.75
N HIS A 16 8.83 -4.27 -4.74
CA HIS A 16 10.01 -4.82 -5.41
C HIS A 16 10.78 -3.71 -6.16
N ASP A 17 10.09 -2.92 -6.97
CA ASP A 17 10.72 -1.81 -7.71
C ASP A 17 11.31 -0.76 -6.77
N ALA A 18 10.57 -0.41 -5.68
CA ALA A 18 11.03 0.52 -4.68
C ALA A 18 12.30 0.04 -3.96
N ALA A 19 12.37 -1.26 -3.61
CA ALA A 19 13.54 -1.83 -2.96
C ALA A 19 14.80 -1.70 -3.84
N HIS A 20 14.71 -2.10 -5.09
CA HIS A 20 15.82 -1.96 -6.04
C HIS A 20 16.14 -0.50 -6.37
N GLY A 21 15.10 0.33 -6.55
CA GLY A 21 15.27 1.75 -6.86
C GLY A 21 15.99 2.52 -5.75
N LEU A 22 15.62 2.26 -4.49
CA LEU A 22 16.26 2.88 -3.33
C LEU A 22 17.68 2.33 -3.09
N ALA A 23 17.92 1.04 -3.29
CA ALA A 23 19.26 0.49 -3.23
C ALA A 23 20.20 1.16 -4.24
N ARG A 24 19.74 1.35 -5.50
CA ARG A 24 20.49 2.10 -6.53
C ARG A 24 20.69 3.59 -6.16
N ALA A 25 19.77 4.17 -5.39
CA ALA A 25 19.89 5.54 -4.88
C ALA A 25 20.78 5.65 -3.62
N GLY A 26 21.44 4.57 -3.22
CA GLY A 26 22.39 4.55 -2.11
C GLY A 26 21.77 4.36 -0.73
N TRP A 27 20.52 3.90 -0.63
CA TRP A 27 19.89 3.52 0.64
C TRP A 27 20.26 2.08 1.01
N ARG A 28 20.41 1.83 2.29
CA ARG A 28 20.43 0.48 2.84
C ARG A 28 18.99 0.01 2.98
N VAL A 29 18.60 -0.98 2.20
CA VAL A 29 17.20 -1.41 2.07
C VAL A 29 16.98 -2.74 2.78
N PHE A 30 16.04 -2.78 3.70
CA PHE A 30 15.48 -4.00 4.28
C PHE A 30 14.16 -4.30 3.57
N ALA A 31 14.21 -5.21 2.60
CA ALA A 31 13.06 -5.59 1.80
C ALA A 31 12.34 -6.76 2.47
N THR A 32 11.06 -6.61 2.83
CA THR A 32 10.34 -7.70 3.50
C THR A 32 9.21 -8.27 2.67
N CYS A 33 9.03 -9.59 2.80
CA CYS A 33 7.98 -10.37 2.17
C CYS A 33 7.32 -11.28 3.21
N ARG A 34 6.09 -11.73 2.93
CA ARG A 34 5.41 -12.69 3.80
C ARG A 34 6.02 -14.10 3.69
N ALA A 35 6.32 -14.53 2.48
CA ALA A 35 6.88 -15.86 2.22
C ALA A 35 8.40 -15.84 2.20
N GLU A 36 9.05 -16.79 2.92
CA GLU A 36 10.49 -16.90 2.97
C GLU A 36 11.13 -17.18 1.58
N ALA A 37 10.41 -17.90 0.70
CA ALA A 37 10.88 -18.12 -0.68
C ALA A 37 11.06 -16.80 -1.47
N ASP A 38 10.18 -15.80 -1.24
CA ASP A 38 10.34 -14.49 -1.84
C ASP A 38 11.49 -13.70 -1.21
N CYS A 39 11.72 -13.88 0.10
CA CYS A 39 12.87 -13.26 0.78
C CYS A 39 14.20 -13.85 0.25
N ALA A 40 14.27 -15.18 0.06
CA ALA A 40 15.42 -15.84 -0.51
C ALA A 40 15.75 -15.29 -1.91
N ARG A 41 14.73 -15.17 -2.77
CA ARG A 41 14.89 -14.58 -4.11
C ARG A 41 15.42 -13.15 -4.06
N LEU A 42 14.91 -12.31 -3.14
CA LEU A 42 15.40 -10.93 -3.00
C LEU A 42 16.84 -10.88 -2.49
N ARG A 43 17.27 -11.83 -1.65
CA ARG A 43 18.68 -11.96 -1.25
C ARG A 43 19.57 -12.35 -2.44
N ASP A 44 19.11 -13.27 -3.30
CA ASP A 44 19.79 -13.63 -4.54
C ASP A 44 19.89 -12.44 -5.51
N GLU A 45 18.91 -11.53 -5.48
CA GLU A 45 18.92 -10.26 -6.21
C GLU A 45 19.83 -9.18 -5.56
N GLY A 46 20.51 -9.50 -4.44
CA GLY A 46 21.47 -8.61 -3.75
C GLY A 46 20.86 -7.67 -2.70
N LEU A 47 19.63 -7.90 -2.27
CA LEU A 47 18.97 -7.09 -1.21
C LEU A 47 19.06 -7.79 0.15
N GLU A 48 19.10 -6.99 1.25
CA GLU A 48 18.83 -7.52 2.59
C GLU A 48 17.34 -7.82 2.71
N SER A 49 16.97 -9.08 2.95
CA SER A 49 15.56 -9.47 3.00
C SER A 49 15.28 -10.53 4.06
N PHE A 50 14.14 -10.37 4.72
CA PHE A 50 13.60 -11.27 5.77
C PHE A 50 12.08 -11.21 5.83
N ALA A 51 11.48 -12.21 6.52
CA ALA A 51 10.04 -12.34 6.58
C ALA A 51 9.37 -11.25 7.44
N LEU A 52 8.21 -10.76 6.98
CA LEU A 52 7.28 -9.93 7.73
C LEU A 52 5.86 -10.23 7.26
N ASP A 53 5.03 -10.73 8.18
CA ASP A 53 3.59 -10.86 7.99
C ASP A 53 2.86 -9.84 8.85
N TYR A 54 2.07 -8.98 8.23
CA TYR A 54 1.28 -7.96 8.92
C TYR A 54 0.17 -8.53 9.82
N THR A 55 -0.23 -9.78 9.59
CA THR A 55 -1.26 -10.45 10.42
C THR A 55 -0.68 -11.10 11.68
N ASP A 56 0.65 -11.07 11.84
CA ASP A 56 1.37 -11.64 12.96
C ASP A 56 2.23 -10.57 13.67
N ALA A 57 1.80 -10.16 14.84
CA ALA A 57 2.50 -9.16 15.65
C ALA A 57 3.93 -9.60 16.07
N ALA A 58 4.16 -10.91 16.25
CA ALA A 58 5.50 -11.43 16.55
C ALA A 58 6.41 -11.31 15.32
N SER A 59 5.90 -11.64 14.13
CA SER A 59 6.61 -11.46 12.86
C SER A 59 6.99 -9.98 12.62
N ILE A 60 6.06 -9.05 12.87
CA ILE A 60 6.31 -7.60 12.73
C ILE A 60 7.45 -7.18 13.66
N ARG A 61 7.41 -7.60 14.93
CA ARG A 61 8.45 -7.26 15.92
C ARG A 61 9.80 -7.83 15.55
N THR A 62 9.85 -9.12 15.22
CA THR A 62 11.09 -9.80 14.79
C THR A 62 11.72 -9.12 13.60
N ALA A 63 10.93 -8.73 12.60
CA ALA A 63 11.44 -8.04 11.42
C ALA A 63 12.00 -6.65 11.75
N LEU A 64 11.36 -5.90 12.63
CA LEU A 64 11.89 -4.62 13.08
C LEU A 64 13.19 -4.80 13.89
N ASP A 65 13.22 -5.73 14.84
CA ASP A 65 14.39 -6.02 15.66
C ASP A 65 15.60 -6.43 14.81
N GLU A 66 15.35 -7.22 13.76
CA GLU A 66 16.39 -7.61 12.78
C GLU A 66 16.95 -6.40 12.02
N ALA A 67 16.08 -5.49 11.54
CA ALA A 67 16.52 -4.26 10.90
C ALA A 67 17.35 -3.37 11.85
N LEU A 68 16.88 -3.22 13.09
CA LEU A 68 17.55 -2.40 14.11
C LEU A 68 18.89 -3.01 14.54
N SER A 69 18.99 -4.33 14.69
CA SER A 69 20.24 -5.01 15.03
C SER A 69 21.34 -4.73 14.00
N ARG A 70 20.97 -4.68 12.72
CA ARG A 70 21.87 -4.42 11.60
C ARG A 70 22.28 -2.96 11.43
N THR A 71 21.52 -2.04 12.04
CA THR A 71 21.75 -0.58 11.89
C THR A 71 22.27 0.09 13.18
N GLY A 72 22.52 -0.69 14.23
CA GLY A 72 22.90 -0.13 15.54
C GLY A 72 21.74 0.61 16.21
N GLY A 73 20.51 0.18 16.02
CA GLY A 73 19.32 0.69 16.69
C GLY A 73 18.64 1.88 16.01
N THR A 74 18.95 2.15 14.73
CA THR A 74 18.35 3.29 13.99
C THR A 74 17.59 2.83 12.74
N LEU A 75 16.57 3.60 12.32
CA LEU A 75 15.84 3.39 11.09
C LEU A 75 15.36 4.74 10.52
N ASP A 76 15.94 5.18 9.40
CA ASP A 76 15.65 6.50 8.82
C ASP A 76 14.29 6.59 8.17
N ALA A 77 13.80 5.47 7.58
CA ALA A 77 12.50 5.44 6.92
C ALA A 77 11.78 4.11 7.04
N LEU A 78 10.45 4.20 7.01
CA LEU A 78 9.51 3.08 6.87
C LEU A 78 8.65 3.32 5.64
N PHE A 79 8.54 2.33 4.74
CA PHE A 79 7.56 2.32 3.66
C PHE A 79 6.58 1.16 3.82
N ASN A 80 5.41 1.45 4.38
CA ASN A 80 4.29 0.53 4.46
C ASN A 80 3.63 0.41 3.08
N ASN A 81 3.84 -0.73 2.41
CA ASN A 81 3.35 -0.96 1.05
C ASN A 81 2.60 -2.29 0.88
N GLY A 82 2.94 -3.33 1.65
CA GLY A 82 2.33 -4.65 1.52
C GLY A 82 0.81 -4.63 1.72
N ALA A 83 0.04 -4.93 0.68
CA ALA A 83 -1.42 -4.94 0.71
C ALA A 83 -1.99 -5.91 -0.32
N PHE A 84 -3.25 -6.30 -0.14
CA PHE A 84 -4.00 -7.06 -1.12
C PHE A 84 -5.40 -6.50 -1.32
N GLY A 85 -6.12 -6.99 -2.36
CA GLY A 85 -7.51 -6.67 -2.62
C GLY A 85 -8.41 -7.88 -2.41
N CYS A 86 -9.65 -7.66 -1.99
CA CYS A 86 -10.73 -8.63 -1.99
C CYS A 86 -11.91 -8.03 -2.79
N PRO A 87 -11.96 -8.26 -4.12
CA PRO A 87 -13.02 -7.70 -4.95
C PRO A 87 -14.33 -8.45 -4.72
N GLY A 88 -15.45 -7.73 -4.82
CA GLY A 88 -16.80 -8.28 -4.67
C GLY A 88 -17.82 -7.17 -4.44
N ALA A 89 -19.09 -7.47 -4.63
CA ALA A 89 -20.15 -6.57 -4.19
C ALA A 89 -20.17 -6.51 -2.66
N VAL A 90 -20.45 -5.35 -2.10
CA VAL A 90 -20.43 -5.17 -0.63
C VAL A 90 -21.43 -6.08 0.08
N GLU A 91 -22.58 -6.31 -0.55
CA GLU A 91 -23.62 -7.23 -0.02
C GLU A 91 -23.22 -8.70 0.00
N ASP A 92 -22.23 -9.09 -0.82
CA ASP A 92 -21.74 -10.47 -0.92
C ASP A 92 -20.44 -10.70 -0.08
N LEU A 93 -19.89 -9.66 0.52
CA LEU A 93 -18.67 -9.75 1.33
C LEU A 93 -19.00 -10.11 2.78
N PRO A 94 -18.64 -11.31 3.25
CA PRO A 94 -18.81 -11.64 4.66
C PRO A 94 -17.91 -10.77 5.54
N THR A 95 -18.32 -10.55 6.78
CA THR A 95 -17.55 -9.72 7.73
C THR A 95 -16.11 -10.22 7.93
N ASP A 96 -15.89 -11.54 7.84
CA ASP A 96 -14.55 -12.11 8.00
C ASP A 96 -13.62 -11.74 6.84
N ALA A 97 -14.14 -11.57 5.61
CA ALA A 97 -13.36 -11.00 4.51
C ALA A 97 -12.92 -9.56 4.79
N LEU A 98 -13.80 -8.77 5.41
CA LEU A 98 -13.43 -7.41 5.84
C LEU A 98 -12.38 -7.45 6.95
N ARG A 99 -12.50 -8.33 7.95
CA ARG A 99 -11.50 -8.49 9.00
C ARG A 99 -10.13 -8.83 8.42
N GLU A 100 -10.07 -9.86 7.55
CA GLU A 100 -8.82 -10.30 6.92
C GLU A 100 -8.09 -9.18 6.16
N ILE A 101 -8.82 -8.40 5.35
CA ILE A 101 -8.19 -7.30 4.60
C ILE A 101 -7.78 -6.14 5.50
N PHE A 102 -8.52 -5.85 6.58
CA PHE A 102 -8.17 -4.83 7.56
C PHE A 102 -6.93 -5.21 8.37
N GLU A 103 -6.77 -6.49 8.75
CA GLU A 103 -5.56 -6.97 9.44
C GLU A 103 -4.31 -6.62 8.63
N THR A 104 -4.28 -6.93 7.34
CA THR A 104 -3.10 -6.66 6.51
C THR A 104 -2.98 -5.18 6.12
N ASN A 105 -4.07 -4.57 5.59
CA ASN A 105 -3.97 -3.28 4.91
C ASN A 105 -4.02 -2.08 5.86
N LEU A 106 -4.39 -2.29 7.13
CA LEU A 106 -4.52 -1.22 8.13
C LEU A 106 -3.84 -1.57 9.46
N PHE A 107 -4.25 -2.67 10.14
CA PHE A 107 -3.78 -2.94 11.49
C PHE A 107 -2.30 -3.31 11.52
N GLY A 108 -1.82 -4.10 10.57
CA GLY A 108 -0.39 -4.40 10.44
C GLY A 108 0.46 -3.15 10.14
N TYR A 109 -0.03 -2.23 9.30
CA TYR A 109 0.61 -0.93 9.08
C TYR A 109 0.70 -0.12 10.37
N HIS A 110 -0.42 -0.08 11.11
CA HIS A 110 -0.49 0.63 12.38
C HIS A 110 0.48 0.05 13.40
N GLU A 111 0.50 -1.28 13.57
CA GLU A 111 1.37 -1.94 14.55
C GLU A 111 2.86 -1.70 14.23
N LEU A 112 3.28 -1.87 12.98
CA LEU A 112 4.67 -1.58 12.59
C LEU A 112 5.02 -0.10 12.78
N THR A 113 4.11 0.80 12.40
CA THR A 113 4.29 2.24 12.59
C THR A 113 4.45 2.60 14.06
N ARG A 114 3.60 2.03 14.94
CA ARG A 114 3.63 2.23 16.39
C ARG A 114 4.95 1.78 17.01
N LEU A 115 5.53 0.69 16.52
CA LEU A 115 6.82 0.18 16.98
C LEU A 115 8.01 1.01 16.46
N VAL A 116 7.92 1.59 15.27
CA VAL A 116 9.00 2.39 14.66
C VAL A 116 9.06 3.81 15.24
N ILE A 117 7.94 4.40 15.63
CA ILE A 117 7.90 5.78 16.15
C ILE A 117 8.86 6.01 17.35
N PRO A 118 8.93 5.15 18.39
CA PRO A 118 9.88 5.32 19.48
C PRO A 118 11.33 5.35 19.02
N VAL A 119 11.70 4.52 18.05
CA VAL A 119 13.03 4.49 17.43
C VAL A 119 13.33 5.84 16.77
N MET A 120 12.42 6.33 15.93
CA MET A 120 12.57 7.60 15.24
C MET A 120 12.58 8.81 16.19
N ARG A 121 11.84 8.74 17.30
CA ARG A 121 11.90 9.76 18.37
C ARG A 121 13.25 9.77 19.07
N ALA A 122 13.78 8.60 19.43
CA ALA A 122 15.08 8.49 20.11
C ALA A 122 16.24 9.01 19.24
N GLN A 123 16.20 8.75 17.93
CA GLN A 123 17.22 9.23 16.98
C GLN A 123 17.01 10.69 16.53
N GLY A 124 15.84 11.29 16.83
CA GLY A 124 15.54 12.69 16.53
C GLY A 124 15.14 12.97 15.09
N HIS A 125 14.87 11.96 14.26
CA HIS A 125 14.42 12.10 12.87
C HIS A 125 13.74 10.82 12.38
N GLY A 126 12.98 10.91 11.28
CA GLY A 126 12.41 9.75 10.63
C GLY A 126 11.40 10.09 9.54
N ARG A 127 11.11 9.13 8.68
CA ARG A 127 10.09 9.25 7.64
C ARG A 127 9.23 8.01 7.58
N ILE A 128 7.95 8.19 7.79
CA ILE A 128 6.92 7.14 7.68
C ILE A 128 6.12 7.41 6.42
N VAL A 129 6.19 6.50 5.47
CA VAL A 129 5.48 6.61 4.19
C VAL A 129 4.46 5.48 4.09
N ASN A 130 3.18 5.83 3.95
CA ASN A 130 2.10 4.87 3.77
C ASN A 130 1.64 4.85 2.32
N CYS A 131 1.68 3.67 1.68
CA CYS A 131 1.14 3.46 0.34
C CYS A 131 -0.39 3.34 0.41
N SER A 132 -1.06 4.42 0.10
CA SER A 132 -2.51 4.47 -0.06
C SER A 132 -2.91 4.11 -1.50
N SER A 133 -3.86 4.79 -2.07
CA SER A 133 -4.38 4.59 -3.43
C SER A 133 -5.27 5.75 -3.84
N VAL A 134 -5.52 5.93 -5.13
CA VAL A 134 -6.67 6.71 -5.62
C VAL A 134 -7.98 6.22 -4.97
N LEU A 135 -8.05 4.95 -4.59
CA LEU A 135 -9.18 4.34 -3.88
C LEU A 135 -9.20 4.66 -2.37
N GLY A 136 -8.26 5.44 -1.86
CA GLY A 136 -8.38 6.15 -0.59
C GLY A 136 -9.02 7.53 -0.72
N LEU A 137 -9.25 7.99 -1.95
CA LEU A 137 -9.85 9.28 -2.26
C LEU A 137 -11.27 9.16 -2.80
N VAL A 138 -11.53 8.13 -3.62
CA VAL A 138 -12.83 7.89 -4.27
C VAL A 138 -13.18 6.40 -4.26
N PRO A 139 -14.49 6.05 -4.23
CA PRO A 139 -14.93 4.66 -4.33
C PRO A 139 -14.78 4.11 -5.76
N LEU A 140 -14.85 2.79 -5.90
CA LEU A 140 -14.93 2.11 -7.18
C LEU A 140 -15.75 0.82 -7.03
N HIS A 141 -16.55 0.48 -8.04
CA HIS A 141 -17.32 -0.77 -8.10
C HIS A 141 -16.43 -1.99 -7.83
N TRP A 142 -16.97 -2.96 -7.11
CA TRP A 142 -16.30 -4.23 -6.74
C TRP A 142 -15.07 -4.06 -5.81
N ARG A 143 -14.85 -2.90 -5.23
CA ARG A 143 -13.64 -2.62 -4.42
C ARG A 143 -13.97 -2.22 -2.99
N GLY A 144 -15.19 -2.48 -2.51
CA GLY A 144 -15.67 -1.97 -1.21
C GLY A 144 -14.73 -2.27 -0.05
N ALA A 145 -14.29 -3.52 0.12
CA ALA A 145 -13.37 -3.90 1.19
C ALA A 145 -12.03 -3.14 1.11
N TYR A 146 -11.43 -3.07 -0.09
CA TYR A 146 -10.16 -2.37 -0.30
C TYR A 146 -10.31 -0.85 -0.11
N VAL A 147 -11.37 -0.26 -0.66
CA VAL A 147 -11.72 1.16 -0.48
C VAL A 147 -11.81 1.49 1.00
N ALA A 148 -12.56 0.70 1.78
CA ALA A 148 -12.71 0.91 3.22
C ALA A 148 -11.35 0.95 3.94
N THR A 149 -10.43 0.01 3.64
CA THR A 149 -9.09 0.03 4.26
C THR A 149 -8.27 1.26 3.86
N LYS A 150 -8.35 1.70 2.60
CA LYS A 150 -7.56 2.85 2.15
C LYS A 150 -8.13 4.18 2.65
N PHE A 151 -9.46 4.34 2.76
CA PHE A 151 -10.05 5.49 3.43
C PHE A 151 -9.67 5.55 4.92
N ALA A 152 -9.70 4.42 5.61
CA ALA A 152 -9.27 4.34 7.01
C ALA A 152 -7.78 4.70 7.16
N LEU A 153 -6.91 4.19 6.26
CA LEU A 153 -5.48 4.51 6.24
C LEU A 153 -5.22 6.00 6.00
N GLU A 154 -5.97 6.64 5.09
CA GLU A 154 -5.88 8.09 4.84
C GLU A 154 -6.17 8.88 6.12
N GLY A 155 -7.30 8.60 6.78
CA GLY A 155 -7.69 9.29 8.01
C GLY A 155 -6.70 9.09 9.15
N LEU A 156 -6.27 7.83 9.38
CA LEU A 156 -5.28 7.51 10.42
C LEU A 156 -3.94 8.19 10.16
N THR A 157 -3.49 8.24 8.90
CA THR A 157 -2.23 8.88 8.51
C THR A 157 -2.28 10.39 8.67
N ASP A 158 -3.42 11.01 8.34
CA ASP A 158 -3.59 12.46 8.52
C ASP A 158 -3.56 12.86 9.99
N VAL A 159 -4.20 12.08 10.89
CA VAL A 159 -4.14 12.30 12.34
C VAL A 159 -2.70 12.14 12.84
N LEU A 160 -2.03 11.03 12.48
CA LEU A 160 -0.65 10.80 12.89
C LEU A 160 0.28 11.94 12.43
N ARG A 161 0.09 12.47 11.22
CA ARG A 161 0.87 13.60 10.71
C ARG A 161 0.69 14.87 11.54
N LEU A 162 -0.53 15.13 12.00
CA LEU A 162 -0.82 16.26 12.89
C LEU A 162 -0.17 16.08 14.27
N GLU A 163 -0.25 14.87 14.83
CA GLU A 163 0.34 14.52 16.12
C GLU A 163 1.88 14.54 16.11
N MET A 164 2.50 14.30 14.94
CA MET A 164 3.97 14.36 14.77
C MET A 164 4.48 15.77 14.39
N ALA A 165 3.60 16.77 14.32
CA ALA A 165 3.98 18.13 13.88
C ALA A 165 5.03 18.80 14.76
N ASP A 166 5.10 18.44 16.04
CA ASP A 166 6.08 18.92 17.03
C ASP A 166 7.41 18.15 16.99
N THR A 167 7.55 17.20 16.06
CA THR A 167 8.73 16.34 15.92
C THR A 167 9.44 16.53 14.57
N ALA A 168 10.62 15.96 14.44
CA ALA A 168 11.30 15.87 13.15
C ALA A 168 10.83 14.67 12.28
N ILE A 169 9.89 13.86 12.79
CA ILE A 169 9.32 12.73 12.04
C ILE A 169 8.34 13.25 10.99
N LYS A 170 8.50 12.81 9.73
CA LYS A 170 7.62 13.18 8.63
C LYS A 170 6.71 12.01 8.26
N VAL A 171 5.40 12.24 8.26
CA VAL A 171 4.38 11.25 7.91
C VAL A 171 3.77 11.60 6.56
N ILE A 172 3.82 10.67 5.61
CA ILE A 172 3.61 10.93 4.19
C ILE A 172 2.71 9.85 3.60
N LEU A 173 1.81 10.26 2.70
CA LEU A 173 1.01 9.37 1.86
C LEU A 173 1.57 9.35 0.44
N ILE A 174 1.66 8.16 -0.15
CA ILE A 174 1.78 7.98 -1.59
C ILE A 174 0.47 7.36 -2.08
N GLU A 175 -0.12 7.96 -3.10
CA GLU A 175 -1.46 7.63 -3.59
C GLU A 175 -1.41 7.24 -5.06
N PRO A 176 -1.08 5.97 -5.38
CA PRO A 176 -1.07 5.47 -6.75
C PRO A 176 -2.49 5.34 -7.30
N GLY A 177 -2.65 5.60 -8.60
CA GLY A 177 -3.78 5.13 -9.37
C GLY A 177 -3.46 3.80 -10.06
N PRO A 178 -3.80 3.60 -11.35
CA PRO A 178 -3.41 2.41 -12.08
C PRO A 178 -1.88 2.27 -12.19
N ILE A 179 -1.34 1.21 -11.60
CA ILE A 179 0.09 0.86 -11.64
C ILE A 179 0.22 -0.61 -12.05
N THR A 180 1.14 -0.90 -12.96
CA THR A 180 1.49 -2.27 -13.35
C THR A 180 1.98 -3.05 -12.14
N SER A 181 1.18 -4.03 -11.71
CA SER A 181 1.45 -4.83 -10.52
C SER A 181 0.68 -6.15 -10.54
N LYS A 182 1.02 -7.05 -9.63
CA LYS A 182 0.30 -8.32 -9.46
C LYS A 182 -0.95 -8.22 -8.57
N ILE A 183 -1.38 -7.04 -8.14
CA ILE A 183 -2.49 -6.88 -7.18
C ILE A 183 -3.79 -7.53 -7.66
N ARG A 184 -4.07 -7.50 -8.98
CA ARG A 184 -5.25 -8.14 -9.56
C ARG A 184 -5.17 -9.66 -9.41
N VAL A 185 -4.06 -10.27 -9.83
CA VAL A 185 -3.84 -11.72 -9.73
C VAL A 185 -3.84 -12.16 -8.28
N ASN A 186 -3.17 -11.40 -7.41
CA ASN A 186 -3.11 -11.67 -5.98
C ASN A 186 -4.47 -11.52 -5.27
N SER A 187 -5.44 -10.84 -5.89
CA SER A 187 -6.81 -10.71 -5.36
C SER A 187 -7.68 -11.94 -5.66
N ILE A 188 -7.33 -12.76 -6.64
CA ILE A 188 -8.15 -13.90 -7.08
C ILE A 188 -8.38 -14.92 -5.95
N PRO A 189 -7.35 -15.40 -5.21
CA PRO A 189 -7.57 -16.35 -4.12
C PRO A 189 -8.51 -15.83 -3.03
N HIS A 190 -8.45 -14.52 -2.73
CA HIS A 190 -9.34 -13.90 -1.75
C HIS A 190 -10.77 -13.79 -2.26
N PHE A 191 -10.95 -13.47 -3.54
CA PHE A 191 -12.26 -13.49 -4.19
C PHE A 191 -12.88 -14.89 -4.17
N GLU A 192 -12.14 -15.92 -4.58
CA GLU A 192 -12.61 -17.31 -4.63
C GLU A 192 -12.93 -17.88 -3.24
N ARG A 193 -12.17 -17.47 -2.23
CA ARG A 193 -12.38 -17.90 -0.85
C ARG A 193 -13.64 -17.29 -0.23
N TRP A 194 -13.91 -16.02 -0.51
CA TRP A 194 -14.87 -15.24 0.27
C TRP A 194 -16.17 -14.92 -0.44
N VAL A 195 -16.20 -14.93 -1.78
CA VAL A 195 -17.35 -14.41 -2.54
C VAL A 195 -18.06 -15.54 -3.28
N ASN A 196 -19.21 -15.94 -2.76
CA ASN A 196 -20.10 -16.89 -3.46
C ASN A 196 -20.94 -16.15 -4.51
N TRP A 197 -20.28 -15.68 -5.57
CA TRP A 197 -20.90 -14.88 -6.62
C TRP A 197 -21.98 -15.63 -7.42
N GLN A 198 -21.93 -16.98 -7.45
CA GLN A 198 -22.89 -17.82 -8.18
C GLN A 198 -24.30 -17.71 -7.60
N GLU A 199 -24.41 -17.51 -6.28
CA GLU A 199 -25.70 -17.36 -5.58
C GLU A 199 -26.09 -15.89 -5.38
N SER A 200 -25.24 -14.95 -5.80
CA SER A 200 -25.50 -13.53 -5.67
C SER A 200 -26.66 -13.07 -6.58
N PRO A 201 -27.53 -12.18 -6.11
CA PRO A 201 -28.49 -11.50 -6.97
C PRO A 201 -27.83 -10.68 -8.07
N ARG A 202 -26.50 -10.42 -7.95
CA ARG A 202 -25.68 -9.72 -8.95
C ARG A 202 -24.92 -10.65 -9.88
N ARG A 203 -25.26 -11.94 -9.93
CA ARG A 203 -24.55 -12.95 -10.74
C ARG A 203 -24.27 -12.47 -12.17
N ALA A 204 -25.29 -11.97 -12.87
CA ALA A 204 -25.12 -11.46 -14.24
C ALA A 204 -24.12 -10.29 -14.35
N GLN A 205 -24.06 -9.44 -13.32
CA GLN A 205 -23.07 -8.35 -13.27
C GLN A 205 -21.66 -8.88 -13.00
N TYR A 206 -21.50 -9.89 -12.14
CA TYR A 206 -20.23 -10.58 -11.95
C TYR A 206 -19.72 -11.16 -13.27
N GLU A 207 -20.53 -11.94 -13.96
CA GLU A 207 -20.18 -12.58 -15.24
C GLU A 207 -19.83 -11.57 -16.33
N SER A 208 -20.58 -10.49 -16.43
CA SER A 208 -20.37 -9.48 -17.48
C SER A 208 -19.20 -8.53 -17.20
N THR A 209 -18.76 -8.34 -15.95
CA THR A 209 -17.78 -7.33 -15.58
C THR A 209 -16.60 -7.86 -14.74
N LEU A 210 -16.83 -8.23 -13.47
CA LEU A 210 -15.75 -8.55 -12.54
C LEU A 210 -14.96 -9.78 -12.93
N LEU A 211 -15.63 -10.87 -13.31
CA LEU A 211 -14.95 -12.11 -13.71
C LEU A 211 -14.07 -11.90 -14.93
N LYS A 212 -14.57 -11.17 -15.94
CA LYS A 212 -13.74 -10.78 -17.09
C LYS A 212 -12.51 -10.01 -16.66
N ARG A 213 -12.67 -9.05 -15.75
CA ARG A 213 -11.55 -8.26 -15.24
C ARG A 213 -10.53 -9.10 -14.46
N LEU A 214 -10.95 -10.13 -13.73
CA LEU A 214 -10.07 -10.98 -12.92
C LEU A 214 -9.33 -12.00 -13.78
N TYR A 215 -10.01 -12.68 -14.69
CA TYR A 215 -9.53 -13.89 -15.36
C TYR A 215 -9.09 -13.69 -16.80
N GLU A 216 -9.64 -12.70 -17.52
CA GLU A 216 -9.25 -12.48 -18.90
C GLU A 216 -7.93 -11.71 -19.01
N LYS A 217 -7.11 -12.07 -19.99
CA LYS A 217 -5.92 -11.28 -20.35
C LYS A 217 -6.36 -9.93 -20.90
N ARG A 218 -5.82 -8.87 -20.33
CA ARG A 218 -6.09 -7.49 -20.75
C ARG A 218 -4.77 -6.76 -20.98
N GLY A 219 -4.81 -5.79 -21.88
CA GLY A 219 -3.78 -4.77 -21.98
C GLY A 219 -3.75 -3.86 -20.74
N PRO A 220 -2.80 -2.94 -20.66
CA PRO A 220 -2.71 -1.98 -19.56
C PRO A 220 -3.99 -1.15 -19.45
N ASP A 221 -4.35 -0.80 -18.23
CA ASP A 221 -5.46 0.12 -17.98
C ASP A 221 -5.10 1.52 -18.53
N ARG A 222 -6.09 2.32 -18.92
CA ARG A 222 -5.85 3.71 -19.35
C ARG A 222 -5.14 4.47 -18.24
N PHE A 223 -4.07 5.18 -18.59
CA PHE A 223 -3.20 5.91 -17.66
C PHE A 223 -2.41 5.02 -16.69
N GLU A 224 -2.29 3.73 -16.96
CA GLU A 224 -1.42 2.85 -16.19
C GLU A 224 0.04 3.27 -16.34
N LEU A 225 0.75 3.35 -15.21
CA LEU A 225 2.18 3.64 -15.18
C LEU A 225 2.95 2.44 -14.59
N PRO A 226 4.25 2.30 -14.93
CA PRO A 226 5.09 1.28 -14.30
C PRO A 226 5.30 1.58 -12.81
N ALA A 227 5.69 0.56 -12.04
CA ALA A 227 5.98 0.68 -10.61
C ALA A 227 7.06 1.75 -10.30
N SER A 228 7.99 1.96 -11.21
CA SER A 228 9.05 2.98 -11.11
C SER A 228 8.51 4.41 -10.97
N ALA A 229 7.29 4.68 -11.43
CA ALA A 229 6.65 5.98 -11.21
C ALA A 229 6.33 6.22 -9.72
N VAL A 230 6.01 5.16 -8.97
CA VAL A 230 5.82 5.22 -7.50
C VAL A 230 7.18 5.35 -6.82
N THR A 231 8.18 4.57 -7.24
CA THR A 231 9.55 4.63 -6.73
C THR A 231 10.14 6.03 -6.83
N ALA A 232 9.96 6.70 -7.97
CA ALA A 232 10.42 8.08 -8.16
C ALA A 232 9.77 9.07 -7.16
N LYS A 233 8.46 8.89 -6.87
CA LYS A 233 7.78 9.71 -5.85
C LYS A 233 8.24 9.37 -4.44
N LEU A 234 8.49 8.09 -4.16
CA LEU A 234 9.02 7.65 -2.86
C LEU A 234 10.41 8.26 -2.61
N ILE A 235 11.33 8.16 -3.56
CA ILE A 235 12.67 8.78 -3.44
C ILE A 235 12.52 10.28 -3.19
N ARG A 236 11.69 10.98 -3.96
CA ARG A 236 11.45 12.42 -3.73
C ARG A 236 10.88 12.70 -2.33
N ALA A 237 9.97 11.87 -1.83
CA ALA A 237 9.40 12.01 -0.49
C ALA A 237 10.44 11.79 0.61
N LEU A 238 11.38 10.86 0.37
CA LEU A 238 12.44 10.50 1.30
C LEU A 238 13.63 11.49 1.29
N GLU A 239 13.84 12.23 0.21
CA GLU A 239 15.01 13.11 0.04
C GLU A 239 14.71 14.59 0.19
N ALA A 240 13.45 15.01 0.01
CA ALA A 240 13.08 16.41 0.17
C ALA A 240 13.26 16.89 1.62
N ASP A 241 13.86 18.05 1.84
CA ASP A 241 13.99 18.66 3.18
C ASP A 241 12.62 18.89 3.82
N ARG A 242 11.66 19.33 3.03
CA ARG A 242 10.26 19.55 3.42
C ARG A 242 9.36 18.74 2.50
N PRO A 243 9.16 17.45 2.78
CA PRO A 243 8.31 16.61 1.93
C PRO A 243 6.85 17.08 1.98
N ALA A 244 6.18 16.98 0.82
CA ALA A 244 4.74 17.17 0.79
C ALA A 244 4.04 16.07 1.62
N PRO A 245 2.90 16.34 2.25
CA PRO A 245 2.17 15.32 2.99
C PRO A 245 1.58 14.22 2.09
N ARG A 246 1.40 14.51 0.79
CA ARG A 246 0.77 13.62 -0.21
C ARG A 246 1.50 13.65 -1.53
N TYR A 247 1.69 12.48 -2.13
CA TYR A 247 2.29 12.31 -3.46
C TYR A 247 1.35 11.50 -4.35
N PHE A 248 0.65 12.18 -5.24
CA PHE A 248 -0.17 11.55 -6.29
C PHE A 248 0.74 11.03 -7.41
N VAL A 249 0.43 9.85 -7.95
CA VAL A 249 1.31 9.22 -8.95
C VAL A 249 0.74 9.28 -10.36
N THR A 250 -0.52 8.91 -10.58
CA THR A 250 -1.10 8.87 -11.92
C THR A 250 -2.06 10.02 -12.18
N THR A 251 -2.30 10.34 -13.45
CA THR A 251 -3.28 11.37 -13.85
C THR A 251 -4.65 11.19 -13.20
N PRO A 252 -5.25 9.97 -13.16
CA PRO A 252 -6.52 9.76 -12.47
C PRO A 252 -6.50 10.18 -11.00
N THR A 253 -5.39 9.96 -10.28
CA THR A 253 -5.30 10.33 -8.87
C THR A 253 -5.35 11.84 -8.67
N TYR A 254 -4.64 12.61 -9.51
CA TYR A 254 -4.73 14.08 -9.48
C TYR A 254 -6.15 14.56 -9.78
N LEU A 255 -6.78 14.03 -10.83
CA LEU A 255 -8.13 14.41 -11.20
C LEU A 255 -9.16 14.08 -10.13
N MET A 256 -9.10 12.88 -9.56
CA MET A 256 -10.02 12.45 -8.50
C MET A 256 -9.81 13.22 -7.20
N ASN A 257 -8.58 13.58 -6.85
CA ASN A 257 -8.33 14.45 -5.70
C ASN A 257 -8.99 15.83 -5.87
N ILE A 258 -9.01 16.39 -7.06
CA ILE A 258 -9.70 17.65 -7.34
C ILE A 258 -11.22 17.43 -7.38
N ALA A 259 -11.68 16.43 -8.13
CA ALA A 259 -13.10 16.16 -8.34
C ALA A 259 -13.84 15.92 -7.02
N ARG A 260 -13.27 15.13 -6.08
CA ARG A 260 -13.89 14.87 -4.77
C ARG A 260 -14.08 16.12 -3.89
N ARG A 261 -13.31 17.18 -4.14
CA ARG A 261 -13.38 18.44 -3.36
C ARG A 261 -14.38 19.43 -3.91
N ILE A 262 -14.68 19.37 -5.21
CA ILE A 262 -15.51 20.37 -5.87
C ILE A 262 -16.84 19.83 -6.39
N LEU A 263 -16.94 18.51 -6.64
CA LEU A 263 -18.18 17.93 -7.14
C LEU A 263 -19.09 17.48 -6.01
N PRO A 264 -20.40 17.76 -6.09
CA PRO A 264 -21.38 17.13 -5.20
C PRO A 264 -21.42 15.62 -5.47
N THR A 265 -21.79 14.84 -4.46
CA THR A 265 -21.73 13.35 -4.46
C THR A 265 -22.33 12.73 -5.72
N ARG A 266 -23.53 13.16 -6.14
CA ARG A 266 -24.20 12.62 -7.35
C ARG A 266 -23.39 12.83 -8.64
N ALA A 267 -22.71 13.97 -8.75
CA ALA A 267 -21.87 14.27 -9.92
C ALA A 267 -20.59 13.44 -9.90
N LEU A 268 -19.97 13.26 -8.73
CA LEU A 268 -18.81 12.40 -8.56
C LEU A 268 -19.15 10.94 -8.88
N ASP A 269 -20.28 10.43 -8.38
CA ASP A 269 -20.76 9.07 -8.68
C ASP A 269 -20.99 8.87 -10.18
N ALA A 270 -21.59 9.86 -10.86
CA ALA A 270 -21.79 9.80 -12.31
C ALA A 270 -20.46 9.78 -13.08
N LEU A 271 -19.45 10.52 -12.61
CA LEU A 271 -18.10 10.51 -13.18
C LEU A 271 -17.43 9.14 -13.02
N ILE A 272 -17.47 8.57 -11.81
CA ILE A 272 -16.86 7.27 -11.48
C ILE A 272 -17.50 6.12 -12.25
N ARG A 273 -18.83 6.15 -12.47
CA ARG A 273 -19.54 5.12 -13.23
C ARG A 273 -19.19 5.10 -14.73
N ARG A 274 -18.67 6.17 -15.29
CA ARG A 274 -18.29 6.30 -16.70
C ARG A 274 -16.84 5.92 -17.00
N GLY A 275 -16.00 5.84 -15.99
CA GLY A 275 -14.58 5.49 -16.06
C GLY A 275 -14.32 4.06 -15.65
#